data_69d205e4e6653b7de62eb8535bb0d048
#
_entry.id   69d205e4e6653b7de62eb8535bb0d048
#
_cell.length_a   1.000
_cell.length_b   1.000
_cell.length_c   1.000
_cell.angle_alpha   90.00
_cell.angle_beta   90.00
_cell.angle_gamma   90.00
#
_symmetry.space_group_name_H-M   'P 1'
#
loop_
_entity.id
_entity.type
_entity.pdbx_description
1 polymer ?
#
loop_
_entity_poly.entity_id
_entity_poly.type
_entity_poly.pdbx_seq_one_letter_code
_entity_poly.pdbx_strand_id
1 'polypeptide(L)'
;MPDTSRVASFIPSAPVRLLVLAHGFPWPDGSQSDDDLAAYAQGAVDRWASFAEAHQALVVAPVFGGHDFGGYRALFGRRTDADEFVNATVDEVGGKHIPRFSGRFSLHGHSAGAQFATRYLVTHPSRLEAVVLSAPGAYPFPDPALPWPNGMAAVVRDELSGSADDGKAPDQAAGSVYIPQPSGWLAAASEVPASVLVGSRDTAPQAPEPGQQGSTRIERATAWVNSMNKHAADNGRTPMIQLVRAEGLDHDEPAMAIPAQEILARRWAV
;
A
#
# COMPACT_ATOMS: atom_id res chain seq x y z
N MET A 1 -18.07 -12.57 -5.45
CA MET A 1 -17.61 -11.56 -6.42
C MET A 1 -17.33 -10.31 -5.63
N PRO A 2 -16.18 -9.64 -5.79
CA PRO A 2 -15.99 -8.34 -5.16
C PRO A 2 -17.06 -7.38 -5.64
N ASP A 3 -17.52 -6.50 -4.77
CA ASP A 3 -18.45 -5.45 -5.16
C ASP A 3 -17.68 -4.38 -5.95
N THR A 4 -17.73 -4.46 -7.28
CA THR A 4 -17.04 -3.53 -8.18
C THR A 4 -17.61 -2.11 -8.13
N SER A 5 -18.76 -1.87 -7.47
CA SER A 5 -19.27 -0.51 -7.20
C SER A 5 -18.32 0.28 -6.26
N ARG A 6 -17.42 -0.42 -5.56
CA ARG A 6 -16.41 0.15 -4.65
C ARG A 6 -15.03 0.29 -5.31
N VAL A 7 -14.96 0.39 -6.63
CA VAL A 7 -13.69 0.52 -7.37
C VAL A 7 -13.80 1.64 -8.40
N ALA A 8 -13.03 2.70 -8.21
CA ALA A 8 -12.81 3.69 -9.26
C ALA A 8 -11.83 3.14 -10.29
N SER A 9 -12.01 3.44 -11.57
CA SER A 9 -11.13 2.91 -12.61
C SER A 9 -11.00 3.83 -13.84
N PHE A 10 -9.85 3.70 -14.52
CA PHE A 10 -9.62 4.23 -15.86
C PHE A 10 -9.08 3.12 -16.75
N ILE A 11 -9.69 2.93 -17.91
CA ILE A 11 -9.35 1.88 -18.87
C ILE A 11 -8.85 2.56 -20.15
N PRO A 12 -7.54 2.48 -20.47
CA PRO A 12 -6.99 3.03 -21.71
C PRO A 12 -7.45 2.21 -22.92
N SER A 13 -7.21 2.74 -24.11
CA SER A 13 -7.64 2.12 -25.37
C SER A 13 -7.10 0.70 -25.61
N ALA A 14 -5.88 0.42 -25.12
CA ALA A 14 -5.23 -0.88 -25.30
C ALA A 14 -4.38 -1.25 -24.05
N PRO A 15 -5.01 -1.64 -22.93
CA PRO A 15 -4.29 -1.91 -21.69
C PRO A 15 -3.37 -3.14 -21.80
N VAL A 16 -2.13 -2.98 -21.36
CA VAL A 16 -1.12 -4.07 -21.35
C VAL A 16 -0.60 -4.34 -19.93
N ARG A 17 -0.90 -3.46 -18.97
CA ARG A 17 -0.50 -3.56 -17.57
C ARG A 17 -1.57 -3.01 -16.65
N LEU A 18 -1.50 -3.35 -15.37
CA LEU A 18 -2.44 -2.88 -14.35
C LEU A 18 -1.70 -2.12 -13.25
N LEU A 19 -2.26 -0.99 -12.84
CA LEU A 19 -1.82 -0.18 -11.72
C LEU A 19 -2.94 -0.09 -10.68
N VAL A 20 -2.65 -0.46 -9.45
CA VAL A 20 -3.52 -0.23 -8.30
C VAL A 20 -3.09 1.04 -7.59
N LEU A 21 -4.05 1.94 -7.31
CA LEU A 21 -3.87 3.12 -6.47
C LEU A 21 -4.53 2.87 -5.11
N ALA A 22 -3.73 2.72 -4.07
CA ALA A 22 -4.23 2.65 -2.69
C ALA A 22 -4.31 4.07 -2.12
N HIS A 23 -5.55 4.54 -1.90
CA HIS A 23 -5.79 5.92 -1.46
C HIS A 23 -5.32 6.17 -0.02
N GLY A 24 -5.01 7.45 0.31
CA GLY A 24 -4.74 7.91 1.66
C GLY A 24 -6.01 8.02 2.51
N PHE A 25 -5.86 8.65 3.67
CA PHE A 25 -6.97 8.95 4.59
C PHE A 25 -6.97 10.45 4.89
N PRO A 26 -7.64 11.25 4.05
CA PRO A 26 -7.54 12.70 4.11
C PRO A 26 -8.38 13.34 5.24
N TRP A 27 -9.24 12.57 5.93
CA TRP A 27 -10.09 13.07 7.02
C TRP A 27 -9.60 12.53 8.38
N PRO A 28 -8.78 13.30 9.09
CA PRO A 28 -8.21 12.83 10.37
C PRO A 28 -9.26 12.65 11.48
N ASP A 29 -10.42 13.27 11.36
CA ASP A 29 -11.54 13.16 12.31
C ASP A 29 -12.49 11.98 12.03
N GLY A 30 -12.25 11.21 10.95
CA GLY A 30 -13.09 10.08 10.59
C GLY A 30 -14.50 10.45 10.11
N SER A 31 -14.73 11.71 9.68
CA SER A 31 -16.05 12.23 9.30
C SER A 31 -16.50 11.82 7.90
N GLN A 32 -15.65 11.16 7.09
CA GLN A 32 -15.93 10.80 5.71
C GLN A 32 -17.04 9.76 5.58
N SER A 33 -17.89 9.96 4.59
CA SER A 33 -18.80 8.94 4.09
C SER A 33 -18.12 8.00 3.06
N ASP A 34 -18.77 6.91 2.73
CA ASP A 34 -18.30 6.02 1.63
C ASP A 34 -18.32 6.76 0.28
N ASP A 35 -19.28 7.68 0.07
CA ASP A 35 -19.34 8.52 -1.13
C ASP A 35 -18.15 9.50 -1.21
N ASP A 36 -17.73 10.08 -0.09
CA ASP A 36 -16.54 10.96 -0.04
C ASP A 36 -15.28 10.18 -0.39
N LEU A 37 -15.14 8.96 0.12
CA LEU A 37 -14.00 8.09 -0.19
C LEU A 37 -14.02 7.63 -1.65
N ALA A 38 -15.20 7.33 -2.20
CA ALA A 38 -15.35 6.98 -3.61
C ALA A 38 -14.97 8.16 -4.52
N ALA A 39 -15.43 9.37 -4.19
CA ALA A 39 -15.07 10.59 -4.91
C ALA A 39 -13.56 10.88 -4.81
N TYR A 40 -12.95 10.65 -3.65
CA TYR A 40 -11.51 10.81 -3.46
C TYR A 40 -10.70 9.79 -4.29
N ALA A 41 -11.11 8.53 -4.29
CA ALA A 41 -10.49 7.49 -5.11
C ALA A 41 -10.63 7.79 -6.61
N GLN A 42 -11.82 8.27 -7.06
CA GLN A 42 -12.02 8.69 -8.45
C GLN A 42 -11.12 9.88 -8.80
N GLY A 43 -11.00 10.87 -7.93
CA GLY A 43 -10.08 12.00 -8.13
C GLY A 43 -8.60 11.57 -8.25
N ALA A 44 -8.20 10.51 -7.54
CA ALA A 44 -6.87 9.91 -7.72
C ALA A 44 -6.75 9.28 -9.12
N VAL A 45 -7.72 8.48 -9.54
CA VAL A 45 -7.75 7.87 -10.88
C VAL A 45 -7.68 8.94 -11.98
N ASP A 46 -8.46 10.02 -11.85
CA ASP A 46 -8.49 11.12 -12.84
C ASP A 46 -7.13 11.82 -12.98
N ARG A 47 -6.40 12.01 -11.88
CA ARG A 47 -5.03 12.55 -11.90
C ARG A 47 -4.03 11.64 -12.61
N TRP A 48 -4.30 10.34 -12.64
CA TRP A 48 -3.45 9.36 -13.31
C TRP A 48 -3.88 9.03 -14.73
N ALA A 49 -5.04 9.52 -15.22
CA ALA A 49 -5.63 9.14 -16.50
C ALA A 49 -4.71 9.42 -17.71
N SER A 50 -4.11 10.61 -17.79
CA SER A 50 -3.19 10.93 -18.89
C SER A 50 -1.93 10.07 -18.87
N PHE A 51 -1.37 9.79 -17.69
CA PHE A 51 -0.25 8.88 -17.52
C PHE A 51 -0.64 7.45 -17.92
N ALA A 52 -1.82 7.01 -17.48
CA ALA A 52 -2.36 5.69 -17.77
C ALA A 52 -2.56 5.46 -19.28
N GLU A 53 -3.11 6.44 -20.01
CA GLU A 53 -3.26 6.36 -21.45
C GLU A 53 -1.90 6.30 -22.15
N ALA A 54 -0.95 7.18 -21.77
CA ALA A 54 0.38 7.23 -22.37
C ALA A 54 1.18 5.93 -22.18
N HIS A 55 0.93 5.21 -21.10
CA HIS A 55 1.64 3.97 -20.75
C HIS A 55 0.79 2.70 -20.92
N GLN A 56 -0.41 2.81 -21.49
CA GLN A 56 -1.36 1.71 -21.67
C GLN A 56 -1.60 0.94 -20.36
N ALA A 57 -1.72 1.68 -19.26
CA ALA A 57 -1.93 1.13 -17.92
C ALA A 57 -3.41 1.22 -17.53
N LEU A 58 -4.06 0.09 -17.31
CA LEU A 58 -5.35 0.07 -16.65
C LEU A 58 -5.15 0.47 -15.20
N VAL A 59 -5.86 1.50 -14.73
CA VAL A 59 -5.77 2.00 -13.36
C VAL A 59 -7.03 1.64 -12.60
N VAL A 60 -6.85 1.09 -11.41
CA VAL A 60 -7.94 0.83 -10.44
C VAL A 60 -7.58 1.42 -9.09
N ALA A 61 -8.58 2.00 -8.41
CA ALA A 61 -8.47 2.49 -7.04
C ALA A 61 -9.60 1.86 -6.21
N PRO A 62 -9.30 0.78 -5.46
CA PRO A 62 -10.22 0.21 -4.50
C PRO A 62 -10.58 1.23 -3.42
N VAL A 63 -11.86 1.31 -3.06
CA VAL A 63 -12.37 2.22 -2.02
C VAL A 63 -12.38 1.47 -0.69
N PHE A 64 -11.43 1.80 0.18
CA PHE A 64 -11.33 1.24 1.52
C PHE A 64 -12.18 2.07 2.49
N GLY A 65 -13.49 1.93 2.42
CA GLY A 65 -14.45 2.71 3.19
C GLY A 65 -15.30 1.88 4.14
N GLY A 66 -16.04 2.59 4.99
CA GLY A 66 -17.04 2.04 5.87
C GLY A 66 -16.51 1.10 6.94
N HIS A 67 -17.44 0.36 7.52
CA HIS A 67 -17.18 -0.58 8.59
C HIS A 67 -16.33 -1.79 8.15
N ASP A 68 -16.38 -2.15 6.86
CA ASP A 68 -15.75 -3.37 6.35
C ASP A 68 -14.24 -3.24 6.24
N PHE A 69 -13.71 -2.05 5.93
CA PHE A 69 -12.30 -1.80 5.74
C PHE A 69 -11.65 -0.98 6.86
N GLY A 70 -12.28 -0.93 8.04
CA GLY A 70 -11.65 -0.36 9.22
C GLY A 70 -10.31 -1.05 9.49
N GLY A 71 -9.23 -0.27 9.50
CA GLY A 71 -7.88 -0.82 9.67
C GLY A 71 -7.21 -1.37 8.41
N TYR A 72 -7.69 -1.07 7.19
CA TYR A 72 -7.10 -1.51 5.92
C TYR A 72 -5.58 -1.25 5.81
N ARG A 73 -5.07 -0.23 6.49
CA ARG A 73 -3.63 0.09 6.60
C ARG A 73 -2.80 -1.07 7.13
N ALA A 74 -3.41 -1.89 7.99
CA ALA A 74 -2.77 -3.09 8.54
C ALA A 74 -2.90 -4.31 7.61
N LEU A 75 -3.49 -4.15 6.42
CA LEU A 75 -3.79 -5.15 5.41
C LEU A 75 -5.06 -5.95 5.73
N PHE A 76 -5.23 -6.34 6.96
CA PHE A 76 -6.34 -7.15 7.43
C PHE A 76 -7.33 -6.28 8.20
N GLY A 77 -8.53 -6.16 7.67
CA GLY A 77 -9.63 -5.45 8.31
C GLY A 77 -10.38 -6.29 9.33
N ARG A 78 -11.35 -5.68 10.01
CA ARG A 78 -12.19 -6.36 11.00
C ARG A 78 -13.14 -7.38 10.37
N ARG A 79 -13.63 -7.12 9.15
CA ARG A 79 -14.65 -7.93 8.46
C ARG A 79 -14.22 -8.41 7.10
N THR A 80 -13.48 -7.58 6.35
CA THR A 80 -13.03 -7.89 5.00
C THR A 80 -11.54 -7.66 4.92
N ASP A 81 -10.83 -8.65 4.40
CA ASP A 81 -9.40 -8.55 4.19
C ASP A 81 -9.16 -7.66 2.96
N ALA A 82 -8.48 -6.53 3.17
CA ALA A 82 -8.26 -5.53 2.14
C ALA A 82 -7.34 -6.05 1.01
N ASP A 83 -6.44 -6.97 1.32
CA ASP A 83 -5.60 -7.66 0.36
C ASP A 83 -6.40 -8.63 -0.53
N GLU A 84 -7.35 -9.38 0.02
CA GLU A 84 -8.25 -10.24 -0.74
C GLU A 84 -9.14 -9.41 -1.67
N PHE A 85 -9.65 -8.27 -1.22
CA PHE A 85 -10.42 -7.35 -2.05
C PHE A 85 -9.58 -6.81 -3.22
N VAL A 86 -8.33 -6.38 -2.97
CA VAL A 86 -7.41 -5.95 -4.04
C VAL A 86 -7.12 -7.10 -5.00
N ASN A 87 -6.79 -8.30 -4.49
CA ASN A 87 -6.52 -9.46 -5.32
C ASN A 87 -7.70 -9.81 -6.23
N ALA A 88 -8.90 -9.88 -5.68
CA ALA A 88 -10.10 -10.18 -6.43
C ALA A 88 -10.42 -9.10 -7.49
N THR A 89 -10.25 -7.81 -7.15
CA THR A 89 -10.40 -6.69 -8.09
C THR A 89 -9.40 -6.79 -9.24
N VAL A 90 -8.13 -7.04 -8.93
CA VAL A 90 -7.05 -7.17 -9.94
C VAL A 90 -7.32 -8.34 -10.88
N ASP A 91 -7.72 -9.49 -10.35
CA ASP A 91 -7.99 -10.69 -11.15
C ASP A 91 -9.20 -10.50 -12.06
N GLU A 92 -10.29 -9.90 -11.54
CA GLU A 92 -11.49 -9.62 -12.33
C GLU A 92 -11.21 -8.59 -13.43
N VAL A 93 -10.71 -7.40 -13.06
CA VAL A 93 -10.55 -6.28 -14.00
C VAL A 93 -9.40 -6.55 -14.96
N GLY A 94 -8.27 -7.08 -14.48
CA GLY A 94 -7.13 -7.45 -15.30
C GLY A 94 -7.48 -8.57 -16.28
N GLY A 95 -8.13 -9.62 -15.82
CA GLY A 95 -8.57 -10.75 -16.65
C GLY A 95 -9.59 -10.35 -17.72
N LYS A 96 -10.43 -9.34 -17.46
CA LYS A 96 -11.42 -8.83 -18.40
C LYS A 96 -10.82 -7.92 -19.49
N HIS A 97 -9.82 -7.11 -19.15
CA HIS A 97 -9.38 -6.02 -20.01
C HIS A 97 -7.96 -6.20 -20.57
N ILE A 98 -7.11 -7.04 -19.97
CA ILE A 98 -5.72 -7.25 -20.40
C ILE A 98 -5.57 -8.64 -21.02
N PRO A 99 -5.27 -8.77 -22.32
CA PRO A 99 -5.04 -10.06 -22.95
C PRO A 99 -3.91 -10.83 -22.27
N ARG A 100 -4.16 -12.08 -21.87
CA ARG A 100 -3.18 -12.95 -21.19
C ARG A 100 -2.63 -12.34 -19.90
N PHE A 101 -3.48 -11.69 -19.11
CA PHE A 101 -3.10 -11.09 -17.83
C PHE A 101 -2.38 -12.11 -16.94
N SER A 102 -1.21 -11.75 -16.44
CA SER A 102 -0.36 -12.62 -15.62
C SER A 102 -0.80 -12.73 -14.16
N GLY A 103 -1.75 -11.89 -13.73
CA GLY A 103 -2.12 -11.71 -12.32
C GLY A 103 -1.18 -10.76 -11.56
N ARG A 104 -0.15 -10.21 -12.22
CA ARG A 104 0.78 -9.24 -11.60
C ARG A 104 0.40 -7.81 -11.96
N PHE A 105 0.72 -6.89 -11.05
CA PHE A 105 0.37 -5.48 -11.20
C PHE A 105 1.40 -4.57 -10.51
N SER A 106 1.40 -3.30 -10.86
CA SER A 106 2.13 -2.28 -10.13
C SER A 106 1.23 -1.66 -9.05
N LEU A 107 1.80 -1.29 -7.91
CA LEU A 107 1.07 -0.75 -6.78
C LEU A 107 1.64 0.62 -6.39
N HIS A 108 0.78 1.64 -6.35
CA HIS A 108 1.08 2.93 -5.75
C HIS A 108 0.17 3.17 -4.57
N GLY A 109 0.73 3.61 -3.45
CA GLY A 109 -0.04 4.07 -2.29
C GLY A 109 0.47 5.40 -1.78
N HIS A 110 -0.42 6.24 -1.26
CA HIS A 110 -0.07 7.48 -0.57
C HIS A 110 -0.52 7.44 0.89
N SER A 111 0.32 7.94 1.83
CA SER A 111 -0.01 8.06 3.26
C SER A 111 -0.50 6.73 3.86
N ALA A 112 -1.76 6.64 4.27
CA ALA A 112 -2.40 5.42 4.75
C ALA A 112 -2.42 4.30 3.69
N GLY A 113 -2.65 4.64 2.41
CA GLY A 113 -2.53 3.70 1.30
C GLY A 113 -1.11 3.21 1.08
N ALA A 114 -0.09 4.03 1.38
CA ALA A 114 1.29 3.58 1.36
C ALA A 114 1.62 2.64 2.53
N GLN A 115 0.99 2.81 3.69
CA GLN A 115 1.09 1.84 4.78
C GLN A 115 0.48 0.48 4.40
N PHE A 116 -0.67 0.48 3.72
CA PHE A 116 -1.23 -0.72 3.10
C PHE A 116 -0.23 -1.33 2.11
N ALA A 117 0.28 -0.54 1.18
CA ALA A 117 1.17 -1.00 0.12
C ALA A 117 2.51 -1.56 0.65
N THR A 118 3.08 -1.02 1.74
CA THR A 118 4.28 -1.59 2.37
C THR A 118 4.01 -2.98 2.93
N ARG A 119 2.84 -3.18 3.53
CA ARG A 119 2.45 -4.47 4.10
C ARG A 119 2.07 -5.46 3.01
N TYR A 120 1.41 -4.99 1.95
CA TYR A 120 1.12 -5.80 0.77
C TYR A 120 2.42 -6.26 0.07
N LEU A 121 3.44 -5.42 -0.03
CA LEU A 121 4.75 -5.77 -0.58
C LEU A 121 5.39 -6.95 0.16
N VAL A 122 5.37 -6.95 1.49
CA VAL A 122 6.00 -8.02 2.28
C VAL A 122 5.17 -9.30 2.36
N THR A 123 3.85 -9.25 2.09
CA THR A 123 2.96 -10.42 2.17
C THR A 123 2.62 -11.03 0.81
N HIS A 124 2.58 -10.23 -0.25
CA HIS A 124 2.17 -10.63 -1.60
C HIS A 124 3.19 -10.25 -2.69
N PRO A 125 4.52 -10.43 -2.47
CA PRO A 125 5.53 -9.96 -3.41
C PRO A 125 5.40 -10.56 -4.81
N SER A 126 4.91 -11.80 -4.92
CA SER A 126 4.72 -12.49 -6.20
C SER A 126 3.66 -11.84 -7.11
N ARG A 127 2.76 -11.04 -6.54
CA ARG A 127 1.72 -10.30 -7.27
C ARG A 127 2.24 -8.97 -7.85
N LEU A 128 3.42 -8.51 -7.44
CA LEU A 128 3.89 -7.17 -7.73
C LEU A 128 4.94 -7.15 -8.85
N GLU A 129 4.81 -6.20 -9.77
CA GLU A 129 5.81 -5.85 -10.79
C GLU A 129 6.71 -4.72 -10.29
N ALA A 130 6.10 -3.67 -9.73
CA ALA A 130 6.79 -2.52 -9.15
C ALA A 130 5.91 -1.88 -8.07
N VAL A 131 6.54 -1.20 -7.10
CA VAL A 131 5.83 -0.50 -6.02
C VAL A 131 6.37 0.90 -5.82
N VAL A 132 5.46 1.88 -5.65
CA VAL A 132 5.80 3.23 -5.21
C VAL A 132 5.03 3.55 -3.94
N LEU A 133 5.76 3.79 -2.86
CA LEU A 133 5.28 4.00 -1.50
C LEU A 133 5.44 5.48 -1.15
N SER A 134 4.41 6.30 -1.37
CA SER A 134 4.47 7.74 -1.11
C SER A 134 4.10 8.08 0.34
N ALA A 135 5.08 8.56 1.08
CA ALA A 135 4.94 9.12 2.42
C ALA A 135 4.21 8.23 3.46
N PRO A 136 4.54 6.92 3.60
CA PRO A 136 3.97 6.10 4.67
C PRO A 136 4.33 6.67 6.04
N GLY A 137 3.38 6.62 6.98
CA GLY A 137 3.63 7.03 8.38
C GLY A 137 4.21 5.89 9.25
N ALA A 138 4.02 4.62 8.86
CA ALA A 138 4.51 3.44 9.57
C ALA A 138 4.84 2.30 8.60
N TYR A 139 5.73 1.39 9.04
CA TYR A 139 6.32 0.34 8.21
C TYR A 139 6.37 -1.01 8.93
N PRO A 140 6.22 -2.14 8.20
CA PRO A 140 6.53 -3.47 8.71
C PRO A 140 8.05 -3.70 8.68
N PHE A 141 8.73 -3.60 9.82
CA PHE A 141 10.15 -3.91 9.90
C PHE A 141 10.43 -5.42 9.76
N PRO A 142 11.57 -5.84 9.21
CA PRO A 142 11.95 -7.25 9.08
C PRO A 142 12.43 -7.82 10.43
N ASP A 143 11.62 -7.66 11.46
CA ASP A 143 11.88 -8.09 12.82
C ASP A 143 10.84 -9.15 13.23
N PRO A 144 11.25 -10.43 13.43
CA PRO A 144 10.35 -11.49 13.82
C PRO A 144 9.86 -11.40 15.26
N ALA A 145 10.44 -10.53 16.09
CA ALA A 145 10.00 -10.32 17.48
C ALA A 145 8.97 -9.18 17.60
N LEU A 146 8.90 -8.30 16.59
CA LEU A 146 7.97 -7.19 16.60
C LEU A 146 6.62 -7.63 15.99
N PRO A 147 5.49 -7.41 16.71
CA PRO A 147 4.17 -7.80 16.23
C PRO A 147 3.75 -7.08 14.94
N TRP A 148 2.99 -7.78 14.09
CA TRP A 148 2.25 -7.17 12.99
C TRP A 148 1.28 -6.10 13.54
N PRO A 149 1.08 -4.97 12.87
CA PRO A 149 1.49 -4.64 11.50
C PRO A 149 2.84 -3.89 11.41
N ASN A 150 3.60 -3.76 12.48
CA ASN A 150 4.85 -3.01 12.52
C ASN A 150 6.10 -3.89 12.41
N GLY A 151 5.95 -5.20 12.50
CA GLY A 151 6.99 -6.21 12.32
C GLY A 151 6.44 -7.51 11.76
N MET A 152 7.20 -8.61 11.93
CA MET A 152 6.90 -9.90 11.31
C MET A 152 6.41 -10.96 12.29
N ALA A 153 6.23 -10.65 13.60
CA ALA A 153 5.64 -11.61 14.50
C ALA A 153 4.16 -11.83 14.15
N ALA A 154 3.75 -13.09 14.13
CA ALA A 154 2.36 -13.45 13.93
C ALA A 154 1.50 -12.95 15.09
N VAL A 155 0.30 -12.47 14.78
CA VAL A 155 -0.69 -12.04 15.77
C VAL A 155 -2.02 -12.70 15.48
N VAL A 156 -2.84 -12.80 16.53
CA VAL A 156 -4.23 -13.23 16.40
C VAL A 156 -5.07 -12.02 15.94
N ARG A 157 -6.02 -12.21 15.03
CA ARG A 157 -6.85 -11.13 14.49
C ARG A 157 -7.57 -10.32 15.58
N ASP A 158 -7.97 -10.97 16.68
CA ASP A 158 -8.63 -10.31 17.82
C ASP A 158 -7.74 -9.25 18.48
N GLU A 159 -6.41 -9.45 18.48
CA GLU A 159 -5.44 -8.48 19.01
C GLU A 159 -5.30 -7.25 18.10
N LEU A 160 -5.48 -7.44 16.77
CA LEU A 160 -5.48 -6.34 15.81
C LEU A 160 -6.75 -5.47 15.91
N SER A 161 -7.88 -6.08 16.25
CA SER A 161 -9.15 -5.37 16.40
C SER A 161 -9.23 -4.47 17.64
N GLY A 162 -8.34 -4.69 18.62
CA GLY A 162 -8.23 -3.89 19.85
C GLY A 162 -7.42 -2.60 19.71
N SER A 163 -6.83 -2.29 18.57
CA SER A 163 -6.11 -1.04 18.36
C SER A 163 -7.10 0.13 18.26
N ALA A 164 -6.92 1.08 19.14
CA ALA A 164 -7.82 2.09 19.66
C ALA A 164 -8.27 3.21 18.68
N ASP A 165 -8.59 2.93 17.44
CA ASP A 165 -8.95 4.00 16.51
C ASP A 165 -10.46 4.39 16.53
N ASP A 166 -11.33 3.63 17.22
CA ASP A 166 -12.77 3.88 17.19
C ASP A 166 -13.55 3.70 18.50
N GLY A 167 -12.89 3.46 19.63
CA GLY A 167 -13.55 3.44 20.95
C GLY A 167 -14.67 2.39 21.10
N LYS A 168 -14.76 1.39 20.23
CA LYS A 168 -15.76 0.30 20.29
C LYS A 168 -15.14 -0.98 20.79
N ALA A 169 -15.86 -1.64 21.70
CA ALA A 169 -15.50 -2.97 22.19
C ALA A 169 -15.39 -3.98 21.02
N PRO A 170 -14.44 -4.93 21.06
CA PRO A 170 -14.29 -5.95 20.03
C PRO A 170 -15.59 -6.75 19.88
N ASP A 171 -16.02 -6.96 18.64
CA ASP A 171 -17.17 -7.81 18.32
C ASP A 171 -16.77 -9.27 18.60
N GLN A 172 -17.39 -9.88 19.60
CA GLN A 172 -17.07 -11.24 20.09
C GLN A 172 -17.39 -12.37 19.08
N ALA A 173 -17.87 -12.04 17.89
CA ALA A 173 -18.27 -13.01 16.88
C ALA A 173 -17.18 -13.30 15.81
N ALA A 174 -16.06 -12.60 15.82
CA ALA A 174 -14.97 -12.85 14.87
C ALA A 174 -14.02 -13.91 15.44
N GLY A 175 -14.04 -15.11 14.88
CA GLY A 175 -13.09 -16.16 15.24
C GLY A 175 -11.64 -15.71 15.04
N SER A 176 -10.76 -16.13 15.94
CA SER A 176 -9.33 -15.83 15.91
C SER A 176 -8.71 -16.30 14.59
N VAL A 177 -8.23 -15.38 13.75
CA VAL A 177 -7.51 -15.71 12.51
C VAL A 177 -6.02 -15.55 12.77
N TYR A 178 -5.30 -16.63 12.65
CA TYR A 178 -3.86 -16.64 12.66
C TYR A 178 -3.35 -16.13 11.29
N ILE A 179 -2.50 -15.10 11.31
CA ILE A 179 -1.85 -14.61 10.12
C ILE A 179 -0.50 -15.31 10.01
N PRO A 180 -0.36 -16.31 9.13
CA PRO A 180 0.90 -17.01 8.97
C PRO A 180 1.94 -16.07 8.38
N GLN A 181 3.17 -16.15 8.87
CA GLN A 181 4.32 -15.44 8.33
C GLN A 181 5.23 -16.44 7.59
N PRO A 182 4.99 -16.71 6.30
CA PRO A 182 5.84 -17.63 5.56
C PRO A 182 7.29 -17.15 5.53
N SER A 183 8.22 -18.04 5.81
CA SER A 183 9.65 -17.76 5.93
C SER A 183 10.33 -17.21 4.65
N GLY A 184 9.62 -17.15 3.53
CA GLY A 184 10.14 -16.61 2.26
C GLY A 184 9.66 -15.21 1.90
N TRP A 185 8.73 -14.62 2.62
CA TRP A 185 8.09 -13.37 2.23
C TRP A 185 9.06 -12.20 2.12
N LEU A 186 9.88 -11.98 3.15
CA LEU A 186 10.85 -10.88 3.14
C LEU A 186 11.91 -11.04 2.05
N ALA A 187 12.36 -12.28 1.81
CA ALA A 187 13.31 -12.56 0.74
C ALA A 187 12.72 -12.23 -0.64
N ALA A 188 11.48 -12.66 -0.91
CA ALA A 188 10.77 -12.37 -2.15
C ALA A 188 10.43 -10.87 -2.27
N ALA A 189 10.05 -10.20 -1.18
CA ALA A 189 9.78 -8.77 -1.16
C ALA A 189 11.00 -7.93 -1.55
N SER A 190 12.21 -8.37 -1.18
CA SER A 190 13.46 -7.68 -1.53
C SER A 190 13.80 -7.73 -3.03
N GLU A 191 13.18 -8.62 -3.79
CA GLU A 191 13.35 -8.78 -5.24
C GLU A 191 12.35 -7.93 -6.05
N VAL A 192 11.34 -7.36 -5.39
CA VAL A 192 10.38 -6.45 -6.05
C VAL A 192 10.99 -5.06 -6.17
N PRO A 193 11.04 -4.45 -7.37
CA PRO A 193 11.46 -3.07 -7.54
C PRO A 193 10.55 -2.13 -6.76
N ALA A 194 11.00 -1.59 -5.63
CA ALA A 194 10.22 -0.71 -4.78
C ALA A 194 10.92 0.64 -4.58
N SER A 195 10.14 1.72 -4.53
CA SER A 195 10.63 3.07 -4.23
C SER A 195 9.80 3.67 -3.12
N VAL A 196 10.46 4.06 -2.02
CA VAL A 196 9.86 4.85 -0.95
C VAL A 196 10.07 6.32 -1.30
N LEU A 197 8.98 7.02 -1.59
CA LEU A 197 8.98 8.41 -2.00
C LEU A 197 8.51 9.28 -0.83
N VAL A 198 9.32 10.25 -0.41
CA VAL A 198 8.98 11.19 0.68
C VAL A 198 9.27 12.62 0.26
N GLY A 199 8.40 13.55 0.60
CA GLY A 199 8.63 14.97 0.37
C GLY A 199 9.75 15.50 1.28
N SER A 200 10.67 16.33 0.76
CA SER A 200 11.76 16.88 1.57
C SER A 200 11.28 17.86 2.64
N ARG A 201 10.04 18.36 2.51
CA ARG A 201 9.35 19.23 3.49
C ARG A 201 8.39 18.51 4.40
N ASP A 202 8.15 17.20 4.21
CA ASP A 202 7.30 16.40 5.09
C ASP A 202 8.04 16.05 6.40
N THR A 203 8.21 17.08 7.22
CA THR A 203 8.97 17.03 8.48
C THR A 203 8.09 17.01 9.73
N ALA A 204 6.76 16.91 9.58
CA ALA A 204 5.84 16.87 10.70
C ALA A 204 6.14 15.66 11.60
N PRO A 205 6.18 15.87 12.93
CA PRO A 205 6.37 14.77 13.88
C PRO A 205 5.29 13.71 13.74
N GLN A 206 5.69 12.46 13.76
CA GLN A 206 4.79 11.32 13.76
C GLN A 206 4.53 10.84 15.19
N ALA A 207 3.31 10.42 15.47
CA ALA A 207 2.98 9.80 16.76
C ALA A 207 3.92 8.61 17.02
N PRO A 208 4.37 8.40 18.26
CA PRO A 208 5.12 7.20 18.63
C PRO A 208 4.30 5.94 18.35
N GLU A 209 4.91 4.99 17.66
CA GLU A 209 4.33 3.67 17.44
C GLU A 209 5.36 2.58 17.76
N PRO A 210 4.96 1.44 18.33
CA PRO A 210 5.87 0.34 18.64
C PRO A 210 6.69 -0.08 17.43
N GLY A 211 8.01 -0.18 17.60
CA GLY A 211 8.95 -0.63 16.56
C GLY A 211 9.26 0.39 15.47
N GLN A 212 8.55 1.50 15.35
CA GLN A 212 8.88 2.53 14.38
C GLN A 212 10.14 3.29 14.82
N GLN A 213 11.08 3.49 13.89
CA GLN A 213 12.35 4.17 14.13
C GLN A 213 12.34 5.52 13.43
N GLY A 214 12.44 6.59 14.21
CA GLY A 214 12.40 7.98 13.75
C GLY A 214 11.13 8.73 14.14
N SER A 215 11.23 10.03 14.19
CA SER A 215 10.20 10.98 14.62
C SER A 215 9.46 11.65 13.45
N THR A 216 9.99 11.53 12.23
CA THR A 216 9.41 12.06 11.00
C THR A 216 9.21 10.96 9.96
N ARG A 217 8.40 11.20 8.92
CA ARG A 217 8.25 10.23 7.82
C ARG A 217 9.57 9.99 7.08
N ILE A 218 10.39 11.00 6.93
CA ILE A 218 11.72 10.88 6.28
C ILE A 218 12.63 9.95 7.08
N GLU A 219 12.66 10.12 8.41
CA GLU A 219 13.49 9.28 9.29
C GLU A 219 12.99 7.84 9.30
N ARG A 220 11.66 7.62 9.41
CA ARG A 220 11.05 6.29 9.36
C ARG A 220 11.30 5.59 8.01
N ALA A 221 11.13 6.31 6.90
CA ALA A 221 11.43 5.80 5.56
C ALA A 221 12.90 5.37 5.44
N THR A 222 13.82 6.22 5.92
CA THR A 222 15.26 5.94 5.89
C THR A 222 15.59 4.69 6.70
N ALA A 223 15.05 4.58 7.92
CA ALA A 223 15.29 3.45 8.81
C ALA A 223 14.75 2.14 8.19
N TRP A 224 13.54 2.18 7.65
CA TRP A 224 12.93 0.99 7.05
C TRP A 224 13.66 0.53 5.78
N VAL A 225 13.99 1.44 4.86
CA VAL A 225 14.75 1.11 3.64
C VAL A 225 16.09 0.49 3.99
N ASN A 226 16.82 1.08 4.95
CA ASN A 226 18.09 0.54 5.42
C ASN A 226 17.93 -0.86 6.03
N SER A 227 16.89 -1.07 6.83
CA SER A 227 16.61 -2.37 7.47
C SER A 227 16.26 -3.44 6.45
N MET A 228 15.39 -3.14 5.47
CA MET A 228 15.01 -4.07 4.40
C MET A 228 16.20 -4.42 3.51
N ASN A 229 16.99 -3.42 3.11
CA ASN A 229 18.17 -3.64 2.28
C ASN A 229 19.27 -4.42 3.01
N LYS A 230 19.46 -4.15 4.32
CA LYS A 230 20.33 -4.97 5.14
C LYS A 230 19.87 -6.42 5.22
N HIS A 231 18.56 -6.62 5.48
CA HIS A 231 17.99 -7.97 5.52
C HIS A 231 18.19 -8.70 4.18
N ALA A 232 17.98 -8.04 3.05
CA ALA A 232 18.25 -8.61 1.73
C ALA A 232 19.71 -9.04 1.57
N ALA A 233 20.65 -8.15 1.89
CA ALA A 233 22.10 -8.41 1.79
C ALA A 233 22.55 -9.55 2.72
N ASP A 234 22.07 -9.57 3.97
CA ASP A 234 22.37 -10.63 4.95
C ASP A 234 21.87 -12.02 4.48
N ASN A 235 20.86 -12.04 3.59
CA ASN A 235 20.32 -13.28 2.99
C ASN A 235 20.81 -13.52 1.54
N GLY A 236 21.89 -12.84 1.11
CA GLY A 236 22.51 -13.05 -0.21
C GLY A 236 21.64 -12.56 -1.38
N ARG A 237 20.72 -11.60 -1.15
CA ARG A 237 19.86 -11.00 -2.17
C ARG A 237 20.34 -9.61 -2.55
N THR A 238 20.05 -9.20 -3.78
CA THR A 238 20.32 -7.84 -4.23
C THR A 238 19.24 -6.90 -3.71
N PRO A 239 19.61 -5.84 -2.96
CA PRO A 239 18.63 -4.86 -2.49
C PRO A 239 17.95 -4.12 -3.66
N MET A 240 16.63 -4.10 -3.70
CA MET A 240 15.82 -3.47 -4.75
C MET A 240 14.97 -2.30 -4.25
N ILE A 241 15.01 -2.00 -2.93
CA ILE A 241 14.22 -0.92 -2.32
C ILE A 241 15.06 0.36 -2.29
N GLN A 242 14.52 1.45 -2.84
CA GLN A 242 15.18 2.74 -2.94
C GLN A 242 14.42 3.81 -2.16
N LEU A 243 15.15 4.71 -1.49
CA LEU A 243 14.59 5.94 -0.94
C LEU A 243 14.72 7.05 -1.97
N VAL A 244 13.61 7.70 -2.29
CA VAL A 244 13.56 8.87 -3.19
C VAL A 244 13.03 10.07 -2.40
N ARG A 245 13.76 11.17 -2.41
CA ARG A 245 13.29 12.44 -1.83
C ARG A 245 12.74 13.32 -2.95
N ALA A 246 11.48 13.74 -2.81
CA ALA A 246 10.85 14.71 -3.70
C ALA A 246 11.16 16.11 -3.17
N GLU A 247 12.12 16.78 -3.80
CA GLU A 247 12.60 18.08 -3.35
C GLU A 247 11.51 19.15 -3.42
N GLY A 248 11.36 19.91 -2.34
CA GLY A 248 10.39 20.99 -2.21
C GLY A 248 8.95 20.56 -1.96
N LEU A 249 8.65 19.26 -1.97
CA LEU A 249 7.31 18.73 -1.71
C LEU A 249 7.10 18.42 -0.22
N ASP A 250 5.84 18.48 0.18
CA ASP A 250 5.33 18.12 1.48
C ASP A 250 4.46 16.85 1.38
N HIS A 251 3.54 16.62 2.34
CA HIS A 251 2.60 15.51 2.39
C HIS A 251 1.36 15.71 1.48
N ASP A 252 1.53 16.38 0.38
CA ASP A 252 0.44 16.69 -0.58
C ASP A 252 0.32 15.57 -1.63
N GLU A 253 -0.78 14.80 -1.61
CA GLU A 253 -0.99 13.66 -2.50
C GLU A 253 -0.99 14.05 -3.97
N PRO A 254 -1.70 15.09 -4.44
CA PRO A 254 -1.64 15.54 -5.83
C PRO A 254 -0.23 15.89 -6.31
N ALA A 255 0.55 16.61 -5.51
CA ALA A 255 1.92 16.97 -5.86
C ALA A 255 2.85 15.75 -5.86
N MET A 256 2.67 14.83 -4.91
CA MET A 256 3.46 13.60 -4.81
C MET A 256 3.14 12.58 -5.92
N ALA A 257 1.98 12.68 -6.56
CA ALA A 257 1.63 11.83 -7.69
C ALA A 257 2.58 12.01 -8.89
N ILE A 258 3.07 13.23 -9.13
CA ILE A 258 3.97 13.54 -10.26
C ILE A 258 5.28 12.73 -10.19
N PRO A 259 6.10 12.83 -9.14
CA PRO A 259 7.32 12.01 -9.04
C PRO A 259 7.02 10.51 -8.93
N ALA A 260 5.85 10.10 -8.41
CA ALA A 260 5.45 8.70 -8.39
C ALA A 260 5.22 8.16 -9.82
N GLN A 261 4.56 8.93 -10.68
CA GLN A 261 4.39 8.61 -12.11
C GLN A 261 5.75 8.47 -12.82
N GLU A 262 6.67 9.42 -12.59
CA GLU A 262 8.01 9.35 -13.18
C GLU A 262 8.79 8.11 -12.74
N ILE A 263 8.67 7.71 -11.48
CA ILE A 263 9.31 6.48 -10.97
C ILE A 263 8.74 5.26 -11.69
N LEU A 264 7.40 5.15 -11.80
CA LEU A 264 6.76 4.04 -12.50
C LEU A 264 7.11 4.02 -13.99
N ALA A 265 7.12 5.18 -14.67
CA ALA A 265 7.52 5.26 -16.07
C ALA A 265 8.91 4.68 -16.31
N ARG A 266 9.88 5.05 -15.46
CA ARG A 266 11.24 4.48 -15.53
C ARG A 266 11.28 2.97 -15.31
N ARG A 267 10.44 2.42 -14.41
CA ARG A 267 10.35 0.98 -14.16
C ARG A 267 9.70 0.22 -15.30
N TRP A 268 8.77 0.83 -16.00
CA TRP A 268 8.06 0.22 -17.13
C TRP A 268 8.79 0.33 -18.47
N ALA A 269 9.84 1.15 -18.55
CA ALA A 269 10.67 1.31 -19.75
C ALA A 269 11.77 0.24 -19.88
N VAL A 270 11.95 -0.60 -18.87
CA VAL A 270 12.91 -1.73 -18.84
C VAL A 270 12.18 -3.04 -19.23
#